data_7c9e744917eb5f185e29761167aaf315
#
_entry.id   7c9e744917eb5f185e29761167aaf315
#
_cell.length_a   1.000
_cell.length_b   1.000
_cell.length_c   1.000
_cell.angle_alpha   90.00
_cell.angle_beta   90.00
_cell.angle_gamma   90.00
#
_symmetry.space_group_name_H-M   'P 1'
#
loop_
_entity.id
_entity.type
_entity.pdbx_description
1 polymer ?
#
loop_
_entity_poly.entity_id
_entity_poly.type
_entity_poly.pdbx_seq_one_letter_code
_entity_poly.pdbx_strand_id
1 'polypeptide(L)'
;AMIALEWKLTLLSLVVLPVFVAPAKRVGLRLGLIAREQMDLNAQMNTQMNERFNVSGAIVVKLFGRRDREVSVFSKRAAGVRDTGIKAALYGRVFFVALGLVGAMGAAAIYGVGAHLVVSGGISAGTLVAMAAFVQRIYQPLTGLTNARVDLMTAFVSFDRVFEVLDAPVNIFDRPGAYDLVDPRGEVEFRNVVFRYPPASAVSVATLELPGAPSGDADVDVLKGVSLRIAAGSTVAIVGSSGSGKSTMVTLVPRLYDATNGAVLVDGHDVRDLTGDSLHDAIGVVSQDPHLFHESIESNLRYAKPDATTEEIVAACEAARIQDTIDALPDGLATLVGERGYRLSGGEKQRLAIARLLLKNPSVMILDEATSH
;
A
#
# COMPACT_ATOMS: atom_id res chain seq x y z
N ALA A 1 -35.28 25.81 -25.01
CA ALA A 1 -34.98 26.87 -25.99
C ALA A 1 -35.13 26.35 -27.44
N MET A 2 -34.40 25.30 -27.87
CA MET A 2 -34.40 24.80 -29.25
C MET A 2 -35.78 24.36 -29.75
N ILE A 3 -36.55 23.58 -28.98
CA ILE A 3 -37.89 23.12 -29.34
C ILE A 3 -38.86 24.30 -29.51
N ALA A 4 -38.75 25.36 -28.71
CA ALA A 4 -39.55 26.55 -28.78
C ALA A 4 -39.21 27.46 -29.97
N LEU A 5 -37.98 27.36 -30.50
CA LEU A 5 -37.53 28.11 -31.67
C LEU A 5 -37.96 27.43 -32.97
N GLU A 6 -37.66 26.15 -33.14
CA GLU A 6 -38.06 25.34 -34.30
C GLU A 6 -37.91 23.85 -33.98
N TRP A 7 -39.07 23.16 -33.88
CA TRP A 7 -39.10 21.76 -33.47
C TRP A 7 -38.52 20.79 -34.50
N LYS A 8 -38.68 21.11 -35.83
CA LYS A 8 -38.18 20.25 -36.92
C LYS A 8 -36.66 20.19 -36.96
N LEU A 9 -35.99 21.33 -36.82
CA LEU A 9 -34.51 21.41 -36.73
C LEU A 9 -33.98 20.79 -35.43
N THR A 10 -34.76 20.90 -34.35
CA THR A 10 -34.45 20.24 -33.09
C THR A 10 -34.50 18.71 -33.22
N LEU A 11 -35.54 18.20 -33.89
CA LEU A 11 -35.65 16.76 -34.14
C LEU A 11 -34.50 16.25 -35.03
N LEU A 12 -34.12 17.00 -36.05
CA LEU A 12 -32.98 16.71 -36.91
C LEU A 12 -31.69 16.63 -36.09
N SER A 13 -31.47 17.57 -35.18
CA SER A 13 -30.27 17.55 -34.29
C SER A 13 -30.32 16.36 -33.32
N LEU A 14 -31.49 15.96 -32.86
CA LEU A 14 -31.67 14.81 -31.96
C LEU A 14 -31.39 13.47 -32.66
N VAL A 15 -31.64 13.35 -33.97
CA VAL A 15 -31.32 12.16 -34.77
C VAL A 15 -29.82 11.96 -34.93
N VAL A 16 -29.01 13.02 -34.88
CA VAL A 16 -27.57 12.96 -34.94
C VAL A 16 -26.97 12.45 -33.60
N LEU A 17 -27.68 12.60 -32.49
CA LEU A 17 -27.23 12.25 -31.15
C LEU A 17 -26.88 10.75 -30.96
N PRO A 18 -27.71 9.79 -31.43
CA PRO A 18 -27.37 8.36 -31.37
C PRO A 18 -26.11 8.00 -32.19
N VAL A 19 -25.93 8.66 -33.34
CA VAL A 19 -24.74 8.50 -34.18
C VAL A 19 -23.46 8.95 -33.45
N PHE A 20 -23.61 9.89 -32.53
CA PHE A 20 -22.55 10.37 -31.68
C PHE A 20 -22.28 9.43 -30.48
N VAL A 21 -23.35 9.03 -29.77
CA VAL A 21 -23.25 8.28 -28.49
C VAL A 21 -22.84 6.82 -28.70
N ALA A 22 -23.31 6.14 -29.76
CA ALA A 22 -23.04 4.72 -29.95
C ALA A 22 -21.54 4.40 -30.19
N PRO A 23 -20.80 5.13 -31.04
CA PRO A 23 -19.35 4.96 -31.17
C PRO A 23 -18.60 5.36 -29.89
N ALA A 24 -19.04 6.44 -29.20
CA ALA A 24 -18.43 6.90 -27.96
C ALA A 24 -18.38 5.81 -26.89
N LYS A 25 -19.48 5.06 -26.74
CA LYS A 25 -19.53 3.94 -25.77
C LYS A 25 -18.53 2.82 -26.11
N ARG A 26 -18.43 2.43 -27.39
CA ARG A 26 -17.48 1.37 -27.82
C ARG A 26 -16.02 1.80 -27.66
N VAL A 27 -15.71 3.02 -28.08
CA VAL A 27 -14.34 3.56 -27.99
C VAL A 27 -13.95 3.80 -26.54
N GLY A 28 -14.86 4.30 -25.70
CA GLY A 28 -14.62 4.48 -24.26
C GLY A 28 -14.28 3.16 -23.56
N LEU A 29 -15.00 2.08 -23.84
CA LEU A 29 -14.69 0.75 -23.31
C LEU A 29 -13.30 0.27 -23.75
N ARG A 30 -12.96 0.48 -25.04
CA ARG A 30 -11.66 0.07 -25.58
C ARG A 30 -10.50 0.88 -25.02
N LEU A 31 -10.68 2.19 -24.84
CA LEU A 31 -9.71 3.07 -24.17
C LEU A 31 -9.51 2.68 -22.71
N GLY A 32 -10.58 2.31 -22.01
CA GLY A 32 -10.49 1.81 -20.63
C GLY A 32 -9.64 0.53 -20.51
N LEU A 33 -9.77 -0.41 -21.45
CA LEU A 33 -8.93 -1.62 -21.49
C LEU A 33 -7.46 -1.29 -21.74
N ILE A 34 -7.18 -0.40 -22.71
CA ILE A 34 -5.82 0.05 -23.02
C ILE A 34 -5.20 0.78 -21.83
N ALA A 35 -5.97 1.61 -21.12
CA ALA A 35 -5.51 2.31 -19.92
C ALA A 35 -5.12 1.34 -18.79
N ARG A 36 -5.91 0.29 -18.57
CA ARG A 36 -5.58 -0.78 -17.60
C ARG A 36 -4.29 -1.50 -17.98
N GLU A 37 -4.16 -1.93 -19.24
CA GLU A 37 -2.93 -2.56 -19.74
C GLU A 37 -1.71 -1.65 -19.54
N GLN A 38 -1.86 -0.34 -19.77
CA GLN A 38 -0.78 0.63 -19.56
C GLN A 38 -0.42 0.76 -18.08
N MET A 39 -1.41 0.76 -17.17
CA MET A 39 -1.18 0.77 -15.73
C MET A 39 -0.42 -0.46 -15.27
N ASP A 40 -0.80 -1.65 -15.74
CA ASP A 40 -0.14 -2.92 -15.40
C ASP A 40 1.33 -2.95 -15.88
N LEU A 41 1.58 -2.48 -17.12
CA LEU A 41 2.93 -2.37 -17.65
C LEU A 41 3.78 -1.36 -16.88
N ASN A 42 3.21 -0.22 -16.50
CA ASN A 42 3.88 0.77 -15.65
C ASN A 42 4.21 0.19 -14.26
N ALA A 43 3.27 -0.53 -13.65
CA ALA A 43 3.50 -1.19 -12.36
C ALA A 43 4.65 -2.19 -12.46
N GLN A 44 4.68 -3.06 -13.49
CA GLN A 44 5.77 -4.02 -13.72
C GLN A 44 7.12 -3.33 -13.94
N MET A 45 7.15 -2.20 -14.66
CA MET A 45 8.37 -1.42 -14.88
C MET A 45 8.86 -0.78 -13.58
N ASN A 46 7.96 -0.19 -12.79
CA ASN A 46 8.29 0.41 -11.49
C ASN A 46 8.79 -0.63 -10.48
N THR A 47 8.17 -1.81 -10.43
CA THR A 47 8.64 -2.93 -9.60
C THR A 47 10.07 -3.32 -9.98
N GLN A 48 10.34 -3.48 -11.28
CA GLN A 48 11.69 -3.78 -11.74
C GLN A 48 12.69 -2.69 -11.37
N MET A 49 12.32 -1.42 -11.50
CA MET A 49 13.19 -0.30 -11.11
C MET A 49 13.48 -0.34 -9.62
N ASN A 50 12.45 -0.50 -8.78
CA ASN A 50 12.61 -0.55 -7.32
C ASN A 50 13.48 -1.74 -6.89
N GLU A 51 13.31 -2.93 -7.51
CA GLU A 51 14.13 -4.10 -7.23
C GLU A 51 15.60 -3.91 -7.64
N ARG A 52 15.87 -3.24 -8.78
CA ARG A 52 17.24 -3.10 -9.32
C ARG A 52 17.99 -1.89 -8.77
N PHE A 53 17.29 -0.83 -8.38
CA PHE A 53 17.90 0.43 -7.93
C PHE A 53 17.95 0.58 -6.41
N ASN A 54 17.39 -0.36 -5.63
CA ASN A 54 17.70 -0.41 -4.21
C ASN A 54 19.14 -0.90 -3.99
N VAL A 55 19.70 -0.66 -2.80
CA VAL A 55 21.10 -0.96 -2.50
C VAL A 55 21.44 -2.45 -2.73
N SER A 56 20.61 -3.35 -2.22
CA SER A 56 20.81 -4.80 -2.37
C SER A 56 20.69 -5.25 -3.83
N GLY A 57 19.67 -4.77 -4.55
CA GLY A 57 19.48 -5.07 -5.96
C GLY A 57 20.62 -4.56 -6.84
N ALA A 58 21.10 -3.34 -6.59
CA ALA A 58 22.23 -2.76 -7.31
C ALA A 58 23.53 -3.56 -7.12
N ILE A 59 23.78 -4.08 -5.92
CA ILE A 59 24.91 -4.95 -5.63
C ILE A 59 24.78 -6.25 -6.43
N VAL A 60 23.61 -6.90 -6.40
CA VAL A 60 23.37 -8.15 -7.16
C VAL A 60 23.55 -7.92 -8.67
N VAL A 61 23.00 -6.82 -9.20
CA VAL A 61 23.16 -6.47 -10.62
C VAL A 61 24.62 -6.22 -10.98
N LYS A 62 25.39 -5.56 -10.09
CA LYS A 62 26.83 -5.29 -10.34
C LYS A 62 27.69 -6.56 -10.26
N LEU A 63 27.37 -7.47 -9.34
CA LEU A 63 28.19 -8.68 -9.13
C LEU A 63 27.84 -9.81 -10.11
N PHE A 64 26.56 -9.98 -10.43
CA PHE A 64 26.06 -11.13 -11.19
C PHE A 64 25.31 -10.75 -12.46
N GLY A 65 24.87 -9.49 -12.61
CA GLY A 65 24.12 -9.02 -13.76
C GLY A 65 24.98 -8.83 -14.99
N ARG A 66 24.40 -9.07 -16.16
CA ARG A 66 24.98 -8.70 -17.46
C ARG A 66 24.28 -7.43 -17.94
N ARG A 67 25.05 -6.36 -18.13
CA ARG A 67 24.52 -5.05 -18.55
C ARG A 67 23.58 -5.16 -19.75
N ASP A 68 23.99 -5.88 -20.79
CA ASP A 68 23.19 -5.99 -22.02
C ASP A 68 21.85 -6.68 -21.79
N ARG A 69 21.82 -7.67 -20.89
CA ARG A 69 20.59 -8.36 -20.50
C ARG A 69 19.65 -7.44 -19.72
N GLU A 70 20.16 -6.71 -18.73
CA GLU A 70 19.35 -5.78 -17.92
C GLU A 70 18.77 -4.66 -18.80
N VAL A 71 19.60 -4.07 -19.68
CA VAL A 71 19.16 -3.05 -20.65
C VAL A 71 18.12 -3.61 -21.59
N SER A 72 18.30 -4.84 -22.10
CA SER A 72 17.35 -5.48 -23.01
C SER A 72 15.99 -5.73 -22.34
N VAL A 73 15.99 -6.25 -21.09
CA VAL A 73 14.76 -6.51 -20.35
C VAL A 73 14.02 -5.21 -20.06
N PHE A 74 14.73 -4.17 -19.59
CA PHE A 74 14.14 -2.87 -19.35
C PHE A 74 13.59 -2.23 -20.62
N SER A 75 14.37 -2.23 -21.69
CA SER A 75 13.95 -1.67 -22.99
C SER A 75 12.71 -2.35 -23.56
N LYS A 76 12.58 -3.68 -23.38
CA LYS A 76 11.39 -4.43 -23.79
C LYS A 76 10.14 -4.00 -23.02
N ARG A 77 10.24 -3.81 -21.71
CA ARG A 77 9.13 -3.33 -20.88
C ARG A 77 8.76 -1.87 -21.20
N ALA A 78 9.77 -1.00 -21.33
CA ALA A 78 9.60 0.40 -21.73
C ALA A 78 8.96 0.52 -23.12
N ALA A 79 9.33 -0.35 -24.07
CA ALA A 79 8.68 -0.42 -25.36
C ALA A 79 7.21 -0.82 -25.25
N GLY A 80 6.85 -1.76 -24.38
CA GLY A 80 5.46 -2.11 -24.10
C GLY A 80 4.64 -0.91 -23.60
N VAL A 81 5.16 -0.16 -22.64
CA VAL A 81 4.52 1.07 -22.12
C VAL A 81 4.36 2.10 -23.24
N ARG A 82 5.42 2.35 -24.02
CA ARG A 82 5.40 3.27 -25.16
C ARG A 82 4.32 2.87 -26.16
N ASP A 83 4.32 1.61 -26.60
CA ASP A 83 3.46 1.12 -27.67
C ASP A 83 1.98 1.15 -27.26
N THR A 84 1.69 0.81 -25.99
CA THR A 84 0.35 0.92 -25.42
C THR A 84 -0.07 2.39 -25.28
N GLY A 85 0.84 3.28 -24.88
CA GLY A 85 0.60 4.72 -24.85
C GLY A 85 0.32 5.32 -26.23
N ILE A 86 1.07 4.90 -27.25
CA ILE A 86 0.83 5.30 -28.66
C ILE A 86 -0.56 4.81 -29.12
N LYS A 87 -0.92 3.55 -28.83
CA LYS A 87 -2.27 3.02 -29.14
C LYS A 87 -3.37 3.86 -28.48
N ALA A 88 -3.24 4.16 -27.19
CA ALA A 88 -4.20 5.00 -26.46
C ALA A 88 -4.36 6.38 -27.12
N ALA A 89 -3.24 7.04 -27.43
CA ALA A 89 -3.23 8.35 -28.06
C ALA A 89 -3.88 8.33 -29.47
N LEU A 90 -3.57 7.32 -30.28
CA LEU A 90 -4.15 7.16 -31.62
C LEU A 90 -5.66 6.89 -31.55
N TYR A 91 -6.10 5.95 -30.71
CA TYR A 91 -7.53 5.68 -30.53
C TYR A 91 -8.29 6.91 -30.05
N GLY A 92 -7.73 7.63 -29.05
CA GLY A 92 -8.31 8.89 -28.58
C GLY A 92 -8.38 9.95 -29.69
N ARG A 93 -7.29 10.15 -30.44
CA ARG A 93 -7.25 11.16 -31.49
C ARG A 93 -8.24 10.86 -32.64
N VAL A 94 -8.24 9.60 -33.13
CA VAL A 94 -9.20 9.17 -34.17
C VAL A 94 -10.63 9.34 -33.71
N PHE A 95 -10.90 9.01 -32.45
CA PHE A 95 -12.23 9.21 -31.87
C PHE A 95 -12.65 10.68 -31.86
N PHE A 96 -11.79 11.60 -31.39
CA PHE A 96 -12.10 13.04 -31.37
C PHE A 96 -12.28 13.61 -32.79
N VAL A 97 -11.48 13.18 -33.75
CA VAL A 97 -11.63 13.60 -35.16
C VAL A 97 -12.95 13.10 -35.71
N ALA A 98 -13.33 11.84 -35.46
CA ALA A 98 -14.60 11.27 -35.90
C ALA A 98 -15.80 12.02 -35.28
N LEU A 99 -15.72 12.34 -33.97
CA LEU A 99 -16.75 13.14 -33.32
C LEU A 99 -16.85 14.55 -33.89
N GLY A 100 -15.73 15.20 -34.17
CA GLY A 100 -15.69 16.50 -34.81
C GLY A 100 -16.33 16.49 -36.21
N LEU A 101 -16.08 15.41 -36.99
CA LEU A 101 -16.69 15.21 -38.31
C LEU A 101 -18.23 15.05 -38.21
N VAL A 102 -18.73 14.24 -37.25
CA VAL A 102 -20.18 14.09 -37.01
C VAL A 102 -20.81 15.43 -36.63
N GLY A 103 -20.11 16.21 -35.78
CA GLY A 103 -20.56 17.57 -35.41
C GLY A 103 -20.63 18.51 -36.61
N ALA A 104 -19.62 18.50 -37.49
CA ALA A 104 -19.59 19.31 -38.70
C ALA A 104 -20.69 18.89 -39.69
N MET A 105 -20.93 17.58 -39.86
CA MET A 105 -22.01 17.06 -40.67
C MET A 105 -23.39 17.47 -40.12
N GLY A 106 -23.57 17.43 -38.80
CA GLY A 106 -24.80 17.91 -38.14
C GLY A 106 -25.03 19.39 -38.37
N ALA A 107 -24.02 20.22 -38.25
CA ALA A 107 -24.08 21.65 -38.56
C ALA A 107 -24.42 21.90 -40.04
N ALA A 108 -23.75 21.20 -40.95
CA ALA A 108 -24.03 21.30 -42.38
C ALA A 108 -25.49 20.93 -42.75
N ALA A 109 -26.00 19.85 -42.11
CA ALA A 109 -27.41 19.45 -42.30
C ALA A 109 -28.39 20.52 -41.80
N ILE A 110 -28.12 21.13 -40.64
CA ILE A 110 -28.96 22.21 -40.11
C ILE A 110 -28.93 23.44 -41.00
N TYR A 111 -27.75 23.85 -41.49
CA TYR A 111 -27.63 24.96 -42.43
C TYR A 111 -28.35 24.65 -43.74
N GLY A 112 -28.21 23.44 -44.30
CA GLY A 112 -28.86 23.05 -45.55
C GLY A 112 -30.37 23.02 -45.45
N VAL A 113 -30.95 22.30 -44.46
CA VAL A 113 -32.38 22.20 -44.24
C VAL A 113 -32.94 23.55 -43.76
N GLY A 114 -32.22 24.22 -42.85
CA GLY A 114 -32.65 25.52 -42.32
C GLY A 114 -32.65 26.62 -43.35
N ALA A 115 -31.68 26.66 -44.29
CA ALA A 115 -31.67 27.63 -45.39
C ALA A 115 -32.89 27.47 -46.30
N HIS A 116 -33.26 26.22 -46.59
CA HIS A 116 -34.48 25.93 -47.37
C HIS A 116 -35.73 26.45 -46.65
N LEU A 117 -35.83 26.26 -45.35
CA LEU A 117 -36.93 26.77 -44.51
C LEU A 117 -36.95 28.31 -44.44
N VAL A 118 -35.80 28.98 -44.46
CA VAL A 118 -35.71 30.44 -44.49
C VAL A 118 -36.23 30.97 -45.83
N VAL A 119 -35.78 30.36 -46.96
CA VAL A 119 -36.22 30.75 -48.32
C VAL A 119 -37.73 30.52 -48.51
N SER A 120 -38.28 29.46 -47.93
CA SER A 120 -39.71 29.18 -47.94
C SER A 120 -40.54 30.04 -46.99
N GLY A 121 -39.92 30.93 -46.23
CA GLY A 121 -40.62 31.83 -45.28
C GLY A 121 -41.04 31.16 -43.98
N GLY A 122 -40.60 29.90 -43.71
CA GLY A 122 -40.99 29.15 -42.52
C GLY A 122 -40.24 29.56 -41.23
N ILE A 123 -39.04 30.10 -41.35
CA ILE A 123 -38.23 30.56 -40.20
C ILE A 123 -37.41 31.81 -40.54
N SER A 124 -36.96 32.55 -39.51
CA SER A 124 -36.06 33.69 -39.74
C SER A 124 -34.63 33.27 -39.89
N ALA A 125 -33.79 34.06 -40.59
CA ALA A 125 -32.35 33.83 -40.67
C ALA A 125 -31.68 33.84 -39.27
N GLY A 126 -32.19 34.69 -38.36
CA GLY A 126 -31.71 34.72 -36.97
C GLY A 126 -31.98 33.40 -36.23
N THR A 127 -33.15 32.77 -36.46
CA THR A 127 -33.49 31.45 -35.89
C THR A 127 -32.51 30.36 -36.39
N LEU A 128 -32.15 30.37 -37.66
CA LEU A 128 -31.21 29.44 -38.23
C LEU A 128 -29.83 29.56 -37.58
N VAL A 129 -29.29 30.78 -37.44
CA VAL A 129 -27.99 31.03 -36.79
C VAL A 129 -28.02 30.60 -35.32
N ALA A 130 -29.09 30.93 -34.61
CA ALA A 130 -29.25 30.51 -33.20
C ALA A 130 -29.29 28.99 -33.07
N MET A 131 -30.02 28.28 -33.94
CA MET A 131 -30.08 26.80 -33.92
C MET A 131 -28.72 26.16 -34.20
N ALA A 132 -27.94 26.66 -35.16
CA ALA A 132 -26.61 26.18 -35.48
C ALA A 132 -25.66 26.37 -34.27
N ALA A 133 -25.75 27.52 -33.61
CA ALA A 133 -24.96 27.80 -32.40
C ALA A 133 -25.33 26.88 -31.22
N PHE A 134 -26.64 26.60 -31.02
CA PHE A 134 -27.10 25.68 -29.97
C PHE A 134 -26.63 24.25 -30.23
N VAL A 135 -26.67 23.78 -31.45
CA VAL A 135 -26.21 22.44 -31.82
C VAL A 135 -24.71 22.30 -31.52
N GLN A 136 -23.88 23.25 -31.91
CA GLN A 136 -22.44 23.22 -31.60
C GLN A 136 -22.20 23.19 -30.08
N ARG A 137 -22.98 23.93 -29.28
CA ARG A 137 -22.86 23.94 -27.82
C ARG A 137 -23.29 22.64 -27.13
N ILE A 138 -24.24 21.86 -27.71
CA ILE A 138 -24.68 20.59 -27.12
C ILE A 138 -23.60 19.51 -27.20
N TYR A 139 -22.76 19.53 -28.22
CA TYR A 139 -21.71 18.48 -28.37
C TYR A 139 -20.61 18.57 -27.32
N GLN A 140 -20.28 19.74 -26.81
CA GLN A 140 -19.23 19.91 -25.80
C GLN A 140 -19.56 19.22 -24.46
N PRO A 141 -20.75 19.41 -23.84
CA PRO A 141 -21.14 18.68 -22.64
C PRO A 141 -21.22 17.16 -22.83
N LEU A 142 -21.63 16.69 -24.02
CA LEU A 142 -21.72 15.25 -24.32
C LEU A 142 -20.35 14.58 -24.30
N THR A 143 -19.32 15.26 -24.81
CA THR A 143 -17.94 14.79 -24.72
C THR A 143 -17.46 14.75 -23.27
N GLY A 144 -17.80 15.79 -22.48
CA GLY A 144 -17.50 15.84 -21.04
C GLY A 144 -18.16 14.69 -20.24
N LEU A 145 -19.42 14.36 -20.53
CA LEU A 145 -20.12 13.24 -19.91
C LEU A 145 -19.47 11.88 -20.17
N THR A 146 -18.87 11.70 -21.35
CA THR A 146 -18.13 10.46 -21.67
C THR A 146 -16.88 10.33 -20.81
N ASN A 147 -16.15 11.41 -20.60
CA ASN A 147 -14.95 11.44 -19.74
C ASN A 147 -15.31 11.32 -18.25
N ALA A 148 -16.40 12.01 -17.81
CA ALA A 148 -16.86 11.94 -16.43
C ALA A 148 -17.13 10.52 -15.95
N ARG A 149 -17.60 9.61 -16.82
CA ARG A 149 -17.78 8.20 -16.47
C ARG A 149 -16.44 7.50 -16.20
N VAL A 150 -15.41 7.79 -16.98
CA VAL A 150 -14.06 7.23 -16.77
C VAL A 150 -13.47 7.77 -15.48
N ASP A 151 -13.63 9.08 -15.24
CA ASP A 151 -13.12 9.73 -14.03
C ASP A 151 -13.80 9.17 -12.78
N LEU A 152 -15.14 8.97 -12.82
CA LEU A 152 -15.89 8.33 -11.74
C LEU A 152 -15.42 6.89 -11.48
N MET A 153 -15.23 6.08 -12.52
CA MET A 153 -14.73 4.71 -12.36
C MET A 153 -13.33 4.68 -11.76
N THR A 154 -12.46 5.60 -12.17
CA THR A 154 -11.11 5.73 -11.60
C THR A 154 -11.17 6.17 -10.14
N ALA A 155 -12.08 7.11 -9.80
CA ALA A 155 -12.30 7.52 -8.43
C ALA A 155 -12.80 6.36 -7.57
N PHE A 156 -13.77 5.56 -8.03
CA PHE A 156 -14.26 4.38 -7.30
C PHE A 156 -13.16 3.37 -7.03
N VAL A 157 -12.32 3.06 -8.01
CA VAL A 157 -11.16 2.15 -7.80
C VAL A 157 -10.20 2.70 -6.73
N SER A 158 -10.01 4.02 -6.70
CA SER A 158 -9.18 4.66 -5.67
C SER A 158 -9.83 4.58 -4.28
N PHE A 159 -11.15 4.78 -4.19
CA PHE A 159 -11.91 4.60 -2.96
C PHE A 159 -11.90 3.14 -2.48
N ASP A 160 -12.13 2.18 -3.38
CA ASP A 160 -12.09 0.75 -3.04
C ASP A 160 -10.77 0.38 -2.38
N ARG A 161 -9.64 0.91 -2.89
CA ARG A 161 -8.32 0.68 -2.27
C ARG A 161 -8.19 1.29 -0.88
N VAL A 162 -8.74 2.48 -0.66
CA VAL A 162 -8.75 3.11 0.67
C VAL A 162 -9.61 2.32 1.64
N PHE A 163 -10.81 1.92 1.21
CA PHE A 163 -11.72 1.13 2.03
C PHE A 163 -11.20 -0.29 2.29
N GLU A 164 -10.50 -0.91 1.34
CA GLU A 164 -9.83 -2.20 1.58
C GLU A 164 -8.88 -2.14 2.78
N VAL A 165 -8.18 -1.02 2.97
CA VAL A 165 -7.30 -0.82 4.14
C VAL A 165 -8.10 -0.46 5.39
N LEU A 166 -9.11 0.42 5.28
CA LEU A 166 -9.92 0.86 6.42
C LEU A 166 -10.83 -0.25 6.97
N ASP A 167 -11.35 -1.10 6.08
CA ASP A 167 -12.24 -2.21 6.42
C ASP A 167 -11.46 -3.51 6.69
N ALA A 168 -10.11 -3.48 6.60
CA ALA A 168 -9.30 -4.66 6.90
C ALA A 168 -9.60 -5.15 8.32
N PRO A 169 -9.90 -6.45 8.51
CA PRO A 169 -10.26 -6.95 9.82
C PRO A 169 -9.06 -6.87 10.78
N VAL A 170 -9.27 -6.25 11.92
CA VAL A 170 -8.30 -6.26 13.02
C VAL A 170 -8.40 -7.62 13.70
N ASN A 171 -7.40 -8.47 13.50
CA ASN A 171 -7.42 -9.85 14.00
C ASN A 171 -7.07 -9.93 15.49
N ILE A 172 -6.27 -8.99 15.99
CA ILE A 172 -5.86 -8.91 17.40
C ILE A 172 -6.43 -7.62 17.98
N PHE A 173 -7.33 -7.74 18.93
CA PHE A 173 -7.99 -6.62 19.62
C PHE A 173 -8.26 -6.99 21.08
N ASP A 174 -8.42 -6.00 21.92
CA ASP A 174 -8.74 -6.20 23.31
C ASP A 174 -10.16 -6.73 23.46
N ARG A 175 -10.30 -7.83 24.18
CA ARG A 175 -11.61 -8.44 24.44
C ARG A 175 -12.45 -7.54 25.34
N PRO A 176 -13.78 -7.58 25.22
CA PRO A 176 -14.64 -6.96 26.22
C PRO A 176 -14.32 -7.48 27.62
N GLY A 177 -13.90 -6.59 28.52
CA GLY A 177 -13.48 -6.96 29.88
C GLY A 177 -11.98 -7.23 30.02
N ALA A 178 -11.15 -6.97 29.01
CA ALA A 178 -9.71 -6.99 29.15
C ALA A 178 -9.27 -6.00 30.26
N TYR A 179 -8.24 -6.37 31.00
CA TYR A 179 -7.71 -5.62 32.13
C TYR A 179 -6.20 -5.45 32.02
N ASP A 180 -5.68 -4.44 32.71
CA ASP A 180 -4.26 -4.12 32.69
C ASP A 180 -3.45 -5.10 33.54
N LEU A 181 -2.28 -5.45 33.06
CA LEU A 181 -1.30 -6.21 33.82
C LEU A 181 -0.57 -5.28 34.79
N VAL A 182 -0.85 -5.44 36.09
CA VAL A 182 -0.29 -4.59 37.14
C VAL A 182 0.92 -5.25 37.77
N ASP A 183 1.99 -4.46 37.97
CA ASP A 183 3.28 -4.89 38.56
C ASP A 183 3.83 -6.23 38.01
N PRO A 184 4.09 -6.31 36.70
CA PRO A 184 4.52 -7.55 36.07
C PRO A 184 5.85 -8.05 36.61
N ARG A 185 5.91 -9.34 36.96
CA ARG A 185 7.12 -10.03 37.45
C ARG A 185 7.91 -10.70 36.32
N GLY A 186 7.23 -10.98 35.19
CA GLY A 186 7.84 -11.55 34.00
C GLY A 186 7.89 -13.09 33.96
N GLU A 187 6.95 -13.78 34.64
CA GLU A 187 6.76 -15.21 34.41
C GLU A 187 6.02 -15.42 33.08
N VAL A 188 6.49 -16.35 32.23
CA VAL A 188 5.85 -16.71 30.96
C VAL A 188 5.52 -18.18 30.96
N GLU A 189 4.28 -18.54 30.61
CA GLU A 189 3.85 -19.92 30.56
C GLU A 189 3.09 -20.22 29.25
N PHE A 190 3.46 -21.32 28.59
CA PHE A 190 2.73 -21.92 27.48
C PHE A 190 2.00 -23.14 28.00
N ARG A 191 0.67 -23.21 27.81
CA ARG A 191 -0.17 -24.35 28.22
C ARG A 191 -0.76 -25.02 26.99
N ASN A 192 -0.19 -26.16 26.60
CA ASN A 192 -0.65 -26.97 25.48
C ASN A 192 -0.92 -26.13 24.20
N VAL A 193 -0.01 -25.23 23.87
CA VAL A 193 -0.18 -24.28 22.78
C VAL A 193 -0.06 -24.98 21.43
N VAL A 194 -1.12 -24.89 20.65
CA VAL A 194 -1.14 -25.21 19.22
C VAL A 194 -1.26 -23.91 18.45
N PHE A 195 -0.45 -23.76 17.42
CA PHE A 195 -0.50 -22.55 16.60
C PHE A 195 -0.35 -22.87 15.12
N ARG A 196 -1.17 -22.20 14.33
CA ARG A 196 -1.18 -22.17 12.88
C ARG A 196 -1.30 -20.73 12.42
N TYR A 197 -0.50 -20.34 11.42
CA TYR A 197 -0.65 -19.02 10.83
C TYR A 197 -2.00 -18.87 10.12
N PRO A 198 -2.68 -17.73 10.24
CA PRO A 198 -3.92 -17.50 9.52
C PRO A 198 -3.67 -17.54 8.00
N PRO A 199 -4.67 -17.97 7.19
CA PRO A 199 -4.54 -17.96 5.74
C PRO A 199 -4.33 -16.53 5.24
N ALA A 200 -3.57 -16.37 4.15
CA ALA A 200 -3.30 -15.06 3.56
C ALA A 200 -4.60 -14.27 3.28
N SER A 201 -5.67 -14.95 2.86
CA SER A 201 -6.99 -14.34 2.63
C SER A 201 -7.62 -13.69 3.86
N ALA A 202 -7.19 -14.04 5.06
CA ALA A 202 -7.72 -13.48 6.32
C ALA A 202 -6.90 -12.31 6.87
N VAL A 203 -5.66 -12.14 6.41
CA VAL A 203 -4.72 -11.12 6.93
C VAL A 203 -4.11 -10.25 5.85
N SER A 204 -4.29 -10.62 4.58
CA SER A 204 -3.73 -9.94 3.42
C SER A 204 -4.58 -8.74 3.04
N VAL A 205 -3.94 -7.60 2.85
CA VAL A 205 -4.49 -6.45 2.15
C VAL A 205 -3.84 -6.43 0.77
N ALA A 206 -4.56 -6.96 -0.24
CA ALA A 206 -4.01 -7.18 -1.59
C ALA A 206 -3.37 -5.92 -2.20
N THR A 207 -3.87 -4.74 -1.83
CA THR A 207 -3.34 -3.44 -2.28
C THR A 207 -1.95 -3.13 -1.73
N LEU A 208 -1.59 -3.66 -0.55
CA LEU A 208 -0.30 -3.43 0.12
C LEU A 208 0.72 -4.53 -0.15
N GLU A 209 0.29 -5.66 -0.69
CA GLU A 209 1.18 -6.79 -0.96
C GLU A 209 1.83 -6.71 -2.35
N LEU A 210 3.06 -7.19 -2.42
CA LEU A 210 3.73 -7.36 -3.70
C LEU A 210 3.07 -8.51 -4.48
N PRO A 211 2.82 -8.37 -5.79
CA PRO A 211 2.30 -9.46 -6.60
C PRO A 211 3.20 -10.69 -6.52
N GLY A 212 2.65 -11.82 -6.08
CA GLY A 212 3.36 -13.09 -5.95
C GLY A 212 3.95 -13.36 -4.55
N ALA A 213 3.49 -12.64 -3.50
CA ALA A 213 3.76 -13.07 -2.14
C ALA A 213 3.31 -14.54 -1.94
N PRO A 214 4.16 -15.42 -1.40
CA PRO A 214 3.81 -16.81 -1.23
C PRO A 214 2.61 -16.91 -0.29
N SER A 215 1.49 -17.44 -0.77
CA SER A 215 0.43 -17.94 0.09
C SER A 215 1.02 -19.14 0.83
N GLY A 216 1.44 -18.92 2.08
CA GLY A 216 1.88 -20.01 2.94
C GLY A 216 0.77 -21.06 3.05
N ASP A 217 1.15 -22.33 3.10
CA ASP A 217 0.20 -23.44 3.39
C ASP A 217 -0.47 -23.17 4.74
N ALA A 218 -1.68 -22.62 4.69
CA ALA A 218 -2.45 -22.19 5.86
C ALA A 218 -2.92 -23.36 6.76
N ASP A 219 -2.65 -24.60 6.36
CA ASP A 219 -3.20 -25.80 7.01
C ASP A 219 -2.19 -26.59 7.86
N VAL A 220 -1.01 -26.04 8.13
CA VAL A 220 0.02 -26.74 8.92
C VAL A 220 0.16 -26.14 10.31
N ASP A 221 0.01 -26.98 11.34
CA ASP A 221 0.30 -26.59 12.71
C ASP A 221 1.82 -26.42 12.90
N VAL A 222 2.25 -25.20 13.15
CA VAL A 222 3.66 -24.84 13.40
C VAL A 222 4.05 -25.24 14.83
N LEU A 223 3.17 -24.98 15.80
CA LEU A 223 3.30 -25.46 17.18
C LEU A 223 2.25 -26.55 17.45
N LYS A 224 2.68 -27.65 18.06
CA LYS A 224 1.87 -28.86 18.21
C LYS A 224 1.75 -29.28 19.68
N GLY A 225 1.11 -28.44 20.50
CA GLY A 225 0.86 -28.73 21.90
C GLY A 225 2.08 -28.42 22.79
N VAL A 226 2.70 -27.26 22.63
CA VAL A 226 3.86 -26.84 23.42
C VAL A 226 3.42 -26.46 24.84
N SER A 227 4.10 -27.03 25.84
CA SER A 227 3.94 -26.66 27.24
C SER A 227 5.32 -26.34 27.84
N LEU A 228 5.46 -25.12 28.36
CA LEU A 228 6.72 -24.60 28.90
C LEU A 228 6.40 -23.53 29.95
N ARG A 229 7.12 -23.53 31.06
CA ARG A 229 7.04 -22.47 32.07
C ARG A 229 8.42 -21.85 32.27
N ILE A 230 8.49 -20.56 32.17
CA ILE A 230 9.70 -19.74 32.36
C ILE A 230 9.46 -18.91 33.60
N ALA A 231 10.17 -19.19 34.67
CA ALA A 231 10.01 -18.46 35.93
C ALA A 231 10.49 -17.01 35.81
N ALA A 232 9.87 -16.11 36.58
CA ALA A 232 10.31 -14.73 36.68
C ALA A 232 11.81 -14.60 37.04
N GLY A 233 12.50 -13.68 36.40
CA GLY A 233 13.93 -13.43 36.60
C GLY A 233 14.85 -14.52 36.05
N SER A 234 14.33 -15.56 35.38
CA SER A 234 15.16 -16.59 34.76
C SER A 234 15.54 -16.22 33.31
N THR A 235 16.70 -16.71 32.87
CA THR A 235 17.12 -16.62 31.47
C THR A 235 17.00 -18.01 30.84
N VAL A 236 16.24 -18.10 29.74
CA VAL A 236 16.00 -19.36 29.02
C VAL A 236 16.38 -19.22 27.56
N ALA A 237 17.17 -20.16 27.03
CA ALA A 237 17.49 -20.23 25.60
C ALA A 237 16.60 -21.25 24.91
N ILE A 238 15.92 -20.81 23.85
CA ILE A 238 15.12 -21.67 22.96
C ILE A 238 16.02 -22.08 21.79
N VAL A 239 16.39 -23.35 21.73
CA VAL A 239 17.26 -23.90 20.69
C VAL A 239 16.54 -24.95 19.83
N GLY A 240 16.92 -25.04 18.57
CA GLY A 240 16.30 -25.99 17.63
C GLY A 240 16.70 -25.70 16.18
N SER A 241 16.38 -26.63 15.28
CA SER A 241 16.64 -26.47 13.85
C SER A 241 15.85 -25.28 13.25
N SER A 242 16.29 -24.79 12.09
CA SER A 242 15.49 -23.79 11.33
C SER A 242 14.11 -24.38 11.02
N GLY A 243 13.07 -23.56 11.15
CA GLY A 243 11.69 -24.00 10.96
C GLY A 243 11.05 -24.77 12.13
N SER A 244 11.73 -24.93 13.28
CA SER A 244 11.16 -25.64 14.45
C SER A 244 10.13 -24.84 15.25
N GLY A 245 9.78 -23.63 14.83
CA GLY A 245 8.76 -22.79 15.49
C GLY A 245 9.31 -21.85 16.57
N LYS A 246 10.63 -21.67 16.72
CA LYS A 246 11.23 -20.77 17.73
C LYS A 246 10.71 -19.33 17.61
N SER A 247 10.84 -18.71 16.44
CA SER A 247 10.38 -17.34 16.22
C SER A 247 8.85 -17.24 16.35
N THR A 248 8.11 -18.30 16.00
CA THR A 248 6.67 -18.38 16.23
C THR A 248 6.33 -18.34 17.73
N MET A 249 7.05 -19.07 18.57
CA MET A 249 6.85 -18.98 20.04
C MET A 249 7.09 -17.55 20.55
N VAL A 250 8.15 -16.91 20.07
CA VAL A 250 8.53 -15.54 20.42
C VAL A 250 7.41 -14.53 20.07
N THR A 251 6.75 -14.69 18.93
CA THR A 251 5.68 -13.78 18.50
C THR A 251 4.35 -13.95 19.24
N LEU A 252 4.13 -15.10 19.88
CA LEU A 252 2.92 -15.34 20.66
C LEU A 252 2.93 -14.67 22.05
N VAL A 253 4.12 -14.44 22.65
CA VAL A 253 4.23 -13.83 23.97
C VAL A 253 3.73 -12.39 23.96
N PRO A 254 4.15 -11.49 23.05
CA PRO A 254 3.61 -10.15 22.92
C PRO A 254 2.23 -10.12 22.22
N ARG A 255 1.61 -11.29 21.99
CA ARG A 255 0.31 -11.40 21.32
C ARG A 255 0.26 -10.74 19.94
N LEU A 256 1.32 -10.91 19.12
CA LEU A 256 1.24 -10.54 17.70
C LEU A 256 0.32 -11.48 16.91
N TYR A 257 0.08 -12.66 17.48
CA TYR A 257 -0.90 -13.65 17.04
C TYR A 257 -1.55 -14.30 18.27
N ASP A 258 -2.78 -14.74 18.16
CA ASP A 258 -3.44 -15.57 19.16
C ASP A 258 -3.17 -17.08 18.91
N ALA A 259 -2.95 -17.84 19.97
CA ALA A 259 -2.82 -19.29 19.86
C ALA A 259 -4.10 -19.91 19.29
N THR A 260 -3.97 -20.89 18.37
CA THR A 260 -5.10 -21.63 17.80
C THR A 260 -5.80 -22.47 18.88
N ASN A 261 -5.02 -23.13 19.75
CA ASN A 261 -5.48 -23.86 20.91
C ASN A 261 -4.49 -23.67 22.06
N GLY A 262 -4.96 -23.92 23.29
CA GLY A 262 -4.16 -23.69 24.49
C GLY A 262 -4.13 -22.22 24.89
N ALA A 263 -3.15 -21.83 25.71
CA ALA A 263 -3.01 -20.49 26.23
C ALA A 263 -1.54 -20.12 26.42
N VAL A 264 -1.23 -18.85 26.15
CA VAL A 264 0.02 -18.19 26.56
C VAL A 264 -0.32 -17.29 27.74
N LEU A 265 0.42 -17.41 28.84
CA LEU A 265 0.18 -16.62 30.02
C LEU A 265 1.42 -15.80 30.38
N VAL A 266 1.17 -14.59 30.87
CA VAL A 266 2.15 -13.72 31.52
C VAL A 266 1.71 -13.49 32.95
N ASP A 267 2.55 -13.85 33.92
CA ASP A 267 2.25 -13.80 35.34
C ASP A 267 0.95 -14.50 35.76
N GLY A 268 0.63 -15.62 35.06
CA GLY A 268 -0.57 -16.40 35.29
C GLY A 268 -1.83 -15.91 34.60
N HIS A 269 -1.78 -14.76 33.90
CA HIS A 269 -2.89 -14.17 33.14
C HIS A 269 -2.78 -14.54 31.67
N ASP A 270 -3.87 -14.99 31.06
CA ASP A 270 -3.91 -15.24 29.61
C ASP A 270 -3.70 -13.93 28.86
N VAL A 271 -2.75 -13.89 27.92
CA VAL A 271 -2.45 -12.68 27.14
C VAL A 271 -3.68 -12.15 26.37
N ARG A 272 -4.67 -13.00 26.11
CA ARG A 272 -5.92 -12.61 25.43
C ARG A 272 -6.89 -11.84 26.33
N ASP A 273 -6.73 -11.92 27.64
CA ASP A 273 -7.58 -11.25 28.63
C ASP A 273 -6.94 -9.95 29.15
N LEU A 274 -5.70 -9.66 28.73
CA LEU A 274 -4.97 -8.44 29.03
C LEU A 274 -5.22 -7.37 27.95
N THR A 275 -5.12 -6.09 28.34
CA THR A 275 -5.06 -5.00 27.37
C THR A 275 -3.74 -5.05 26.62
N GLY A 276 -3.77 -4.78 25.29
CA GLY A 276 -2.59 -4.78 24.45
C GLY A 276 -1.50 -3.83 24.95
N ASP A 277 -1.90 -2.64 25.39
CA ASP A 277 -0.98 -1.61 25.90
C ASP A 277 -0.21 -2.11 27.13
N SER A 278 -0.92 -2.64 28.16
CA SER A 278 -0.26 -3.11 29.39
C SER A 278 0.64 -4.33 29.14
N LEU A 279 0.22 -5.24 28.24
CA LEU A 279 1.01 -6.39 27.83
C LEU A 279 2.28 -5.95 27.09
N HIS A 280 2.13 -5.02 26.15
CA HIS A 280 3.26 -4.51 25.40
C HIS A 280 4.22 -3.71 26.28
N ASP A 281 3.75 -2.98 27.28
CA ASP A 281 4.61 -2.29 28.25
C ASP A 281 5.47 -3.28 29.03
N ALA A 282 4.90 -4.42 29.43
CA ALA A 282 5.61 -5.45 30.18
C ALA A 282 6.64 -6.25 29.34
N ILE A 283 6.53 -6.24 28.02
CA ILE A 283 7.35 -7.06 27.12
C ILE A 283 8.18 -6.19 26.18
N GLY A 284 9.45 -6.51 26.03
CA GLY A 284 10.34 -5.91 25.03
C GLY A 284 10.94 -6.97 24.13
N VAL A 285 11.01 -6.69 22.83
CA VAL A 285 11.49 -7.61 21.81
C VAL A 285 12.59 -6.96 20.97
N VAL A 286 13.72 -7.66 20.80
CA VAL A 286 14.71 -7.36 19.77
C VAL A 286 14.62 -8.46 18.71
N SER A 287 14.20 -8.08 17.51
CA SER A 287 14.10 -8.97 16.36
C SER A 287 15.46 -9.22 15.71
N GLN A 288 15.56 -10.28 14.91
CA GLN A 288 16.74 -10.66 14.15
C GLN A 288 17.23 -9.53 13.20
N ASP A 289 16.31 -8.83 12.54
CA ASP A 289 16.57 -7.64 11.73
C ASP A 289 15.83 -6.43 12.34
N PRO A 290 16.50 -5.67 13.23
CA PRO A 290 15.86 -4.57 13.94
C PRO A 290 15.56 -3.41 12.99
N HIS A 291 14.31 -2.97 13.00
CA HIS A 291 13.85 -1.83 12.21
C HIS A 291 14.18 -0.50 12.92
N LEU A 292 14.71 0.43 12.15
CA LEU A 292 14.90 1.82 12.56
C LEU A 292 14.15 2.74 11.60
N PHE A 293 13.43 3.70 12.17
CA PHE A 293 12.73 4.72 11.41
C PHE A 293 13.73 5.71 10.79
N HIS A 294 13.35 6.32 9.67
CA HIS A 294 14.13 7.37 9.02
C HIS A 294 14.04 8.68 9.82
N GLU A 295 14.56 8.65 11.02
CA GLU A 295 14.56 9.73 11.99
C GLU A 295 15.93 9.82 12.67
N SER A 296 16.09 10.72 13.65
CA SER A 296 17.28 10.79 14.46
C SER A 296 17.45 9.52 15.34
N ILE A 297 18.68 9.28 15.80
CA ILE A 297 18.95 8.22 16.77
C ILE A 297 18.12 8.47 18.04
N GLU A 298 18.06 9.71 18.51
CA GLU A 298 17.27 10.09 19.69
C GLU A 298 15.79 9.76 19.51
N SER A 299 15.16 10.15 18.38
CA SER A 299 13.76 9.85 18.09
C SER A 299 13.51 8.35 18.08
N ASN A 300 14.42 7.58 17.48
CA ASN A 300 14.33 6.13 17.47
C ASN A 300 14.39 5.50 18.87
N LEU A 301 15.14 6.06 19.80
CA LEU A 301 15.20 5.60 21.19
C LEU A 301 13.99 6.04 21.99
N ARG A 302 13.56 7.30 21.86
CA ARG A 302 12.36 7.84 22.50
C ARG A 302 11.08 7.15 22.09
N TYR A 303 11.09 6.42 20.95
CA TYR A 303 9.94 5.60 20.54
C TYR A 303 9.55 4.54 21.61
N ALA A 304 10.53 4.04 22.37
CA ALA A 304 10.29 3.08 23.46
C ALA A 304 9.90 3.76 24.79
N LYS A 305 10.36 4.99 25.02
CA LYS A 305 10.08 5.78 26.22
C LYS A 305 10.08 7.27 25.84
N PRO A 306 8.91 7.85 25.47
CA PRO A 306 8.81 9.23 24.98
C PRO A 306 9.36 10.28 25.97
N ASP A 307 9.15 10.07 27.26
CA ASP A 307 9.55 10.99 28.34
C ASP A 307 10.95 10.71 28.90
N ALA A 308 11.76 9.87 28.21
CA ALA A 308 13.12 9.57 28.65
C ALA A 308 13.97 10.84 28.73
N THR A 309 14.73 11.00 29.81
CA THR A 309 15.74 12.07 29.88
C THR A 309 16.93 11.75 28.98
N THR A 310 17.74 12.76 28.67
CA THR A 310 18.96 12.56 27.89
C THR A 310 19.94 11.65 28.62
N GLU A 311 20.01 11.76 29.94
CA GLU A 311 20.86 10.92 30.80
C GLU A 311 20.43 9.45 30.76
N GLU A 312 19.13 9.16 30.76
CA GLU A 312 18.59 7.80 30.61
C GLU A 312 18.92 7.23 29.24
N ILE A 313 18.82 8.04 28.17
CA ILE A 313 19.17 7.65 26.81
C ILE A 313 20.66 7.29 26.71
N VAL A 314 21.53 8.15 27.23
CA VAL A 314 22.98 7.92 27.24
C VAL A 314 23.32 6.64 28.03
N ALA A 315 22.74 6.48 29.24
CA ALA A 315 22.98 5.28 30.06
C ALA A 315 22.53 3.99 29.33
N ALA A 316 21.41 4.00 28.61
CA ALA A 316 20.96 2.88 27.81
C ALA A 316 21.90 2.60 26.62
N CYS A 317 22.42 3.64 25.98
CA CYS A 317 23.39 3.53 24.88
C CYS A 317 24.77 2.99 25.39
N GLU A 318 25.22 3.42 26.55
CA GLU A 318 26.45 2.90 27.21
C GLU A 318 26.29 1.42 27.53
N ALA A 319 25.16 1.03 28.16
CA ALA A 319 24.87 -0.36 28.50
C ALA A 319 24.81 -1.25 27.24
N ALA A 320 24.27 -0.74 26.14
CA ALA A 320 24.21 -1.43 24.84
C ALA A 320 25.55 -1.33 24.05
N ARG A 321 26.58 -0.66 24.55
CA ARG A 321 27.87 -0.48 23.88
C ARG A 321 27.78 0.19 22.52
N ILE A 322 26.91 1.22 22.38
CA ILE A 322 26.74 2.00 21.16
C ILE A 322 27.16 3.47 21.34
N GLN A 323 27.31 3.95 22.58
CA GLN A 323 27.58 5.36 22.88
C GLN A 323 28.83 5.88 22.17
N ASP A 324 29.95 5.16 22.21
CA ASP A 324 31.20 5.55 21.54
C ASP A 324 31.01 5.77 20.03
N THR A 325 30.13 4.95 19.41
CA THR A 325 29.80 5.10 17.98
C THR A 325 28.99 6.36 17.76
N ILE A 326 28.01 6.66 18.64
CA ILE A 326 27.17 7.85 18.55
C ILE A 326 27.99 9.11 18.72
N ASP A 327 28.93 9.14 19.68
CA ASP A 327 29.85 10.26 19.96
C ASP A 327 30.78 10.55 18.80
N ALA A 328 31.15 9.53 18.01
CA ALA A 328 31.97 9.69 16.81
C ALA A 328 31.19 10.25 15.59
N LEU A 329 29.84 10.32 15.65
CA LEU A 329 29.03 10.89 14.60
C LEU A 329 29.00 12.43 14.69
N PRO A 330 29.00 13.15 13.54
CA PRO A 330 29.03 14.63 13.54
C PRO A 330 27.89 15.28 14.33
N ASP A 331 26.71 14.69 14.30
CA ASP A 331 25.50 15.22 14.92
C ASP A 331 25.09 14.43 16.18
N GLY A 332 25.93 13.47 16.65
CA GLY A 332 25.66 12.64 17.82
C GLY A 332 24.27 11.98 17.77
N LEU A 333 23.50 12.14 18.85
CA LEU A 333 22.11 11.63 18.94
C LEU A 333 21.14 12.23 17.91
N ALA A 334 21.43 13.44 17.39
CA ALA A 334 20.61 14.07 16.35
C ALA A 334 20.87 13.52 14.93
N THR A 335 21.85 12.61 14.79
CA THR A 335 22.17 11.99 13.50
C THR A 335 21.00 11.22 12.93
N LEU A 336 20.62 11.51 11.68
CA LEU A 336 19.61 10.79 10.93
C LEU A 336 20.12 9.41 10.50
N VAL A 337 19.44 8.35 10.91
CA VAL A 337 19.84 6.96 10.62
C VAL A 337 19.69 6.56 9.16
N GLY A 338 19.00 7.37 8.34
CA GLY A 338 18.74 7.07 6.94
C GLY A 338 17.61 6.05 6.75
N GLU A 339 17.24 5.81 5.51
CA GLU A 339 16.17 4.87 5.18
C GLU A 339 16.56 3.45 5.66
N ARG A 340 15.73 2.85 6.52
CA ARG A 340 15.96 1.54 7.16
C ARG A 340 17.32 1.41 7.87
N GLY A 341 17.91 2.53 8.33
CA GLY A 341 19.19 2.53 9.03
C GLY A 341 20.40 2.19 8.15
N TYR A 342 20.36 2.43 6.85
CA TYR A 342 21.49 2.12 5.94
C TYR A 342 22.81 2.82 6.28
N ARG A 343 22.79 3.84 7.13
CA ARG A 343 24.00 4.52 7.60
C ARG A 343 24.70 3.80 8.74
N LEU A 344 24.04 2.81 9.34
CA LEU A 344 24.57 2.01 10.44
C LEU A 344 24.89 0.59 9.97
N SER A 345 25.95 0.00 10.48
CA SER A 345 26.25 -1.42 10.29
C SER A 345 25.19 -2.31 10.96
N GLY A 346 25.12 -3.58 10.59
CA GLY A 346 24.19 -4.54 11.20
C GLY A 346 24.34 -4.62 12.73
N GLY A 347 25.58 -4.68 13.21
CA GLY A 347 25.86 -4.69 14.64
C GLY A 347 25.50 -3.39 15.37
N GLU A 348 25.63 -2.22 14.73
CA GLU A 348 25.22 -0.93 15.31
C GLU A 348 23.68 -0.83 15.41
N LYS A 349 22.96 -1.26 14.37
CA LYS A 349 21.49 -1.35 14.42
C LYS A 349 21.01 -2.24 15.56
N GLN A 350 21.67 -3.38 15.73
CA GLN A 350 21.33 -4.34 16.76
C GLN A 350 21.60 -3.77 18.17
N ARG A 351 22.78 -3.13 18.38
CA ARG A 351 23.07 -2.43 19.64
C ARG A 351 22.09 -1.29 19.90
N LEU A 352 21.66 -0.54 18.88
CA LEU A 352 20.66 0.50 19.05
C LEU A 352 19.28 -0.06 19.43
N ALA A 353 18.89 -1.21 18.86
CA ALA A 353 17.68 -1.92 19.27
C ALA A 353 17.75 -2.46 20.70
N ILE A 354 18.93 -2.92 21.13
CA ILE A 354 19.18 -3.30 22.53
C ILE A 354 19.10 -2.08 23.44
N ALA A 355 19.68 -0.93 23.07
CA ALA A 355 19.54 0.32 23.82
C ALA A 355 18.06 0.73 23.98
N ARG A 356 17.26 0.61 22.91
CA ARG A 356 15.82 0.82 22.93
C ARG A 356 15.10 -0.10 23.91
N LEU A 357 15.47 -1.40 23.94
CA LEU A 357 14.93 -2.38 24.87
C LEU A 357 15.30 -2.04 26.31
N LEU A 358 16.57 -1.71 26.59
CA LEU A 358 17.04 -1.33 27.91
C LEU A 358 16.38 -0.05 28.43
N LEU A 359 16.20 0.94 27.56
CA LEU A 359 15.50 2.19 27.90
C LEU A 359 14.04 1.96 28.30
N LYS A 360 13.35 1.02 27.65
CA LYS A 360 11.99 0.59 27.98
C LYS A 360 11.93 -0.11 29.34
N ASN A 361 12.95 -0.85 29.72
CA ASN A 361 13.06 -1.62 30.95
C ASN A 361 11.87 -2.57 31.22
N PRO A 362 11.50 -3.46 30.29
CA PRO A 362 10.37 -4.35 30.43
C PRO A 362 10.66 -5.51 31.38
N SER A 363 9.59 -6.12 31.95
CA SER A 363 9.71 -7.31 32.85
C SER A 363 10.06 -8.60 32.09
N VAL A 364 9.70 -8.69 30.81
CA VAL A 364 10.04 -9.79 29.92
C VAL A 364 10.86 -9.27 28.76
N MET A 365 12.08 -9.78 28.58
CA MET A 365 12.95 -9.44 27.44
C MET A 365 13.06 -10.64 26.49
N ILE A 366 12.77 -10.41 25.22
CA ILE A 366 12.86 -11.41 24.17
C ILE A 366 13.94 -10.96 23.18
N LEU A 367 14.93 -11.83 22.95
CA LEU A 367 16.04 -11.59 22.04
C LEU A 367 16.03 -12.68 20.96
N ASP A 368 15.66 -12.33 19.73
CA ASP A 368 15.66 -13.27 18.60
C ASP A 368 16.96 -13.07 17.80
N GLU A 369 17.90 -14.02 17.96
CA GLU A 369 19.23 -14.01 17.32
C GLU A 369 20.02 -12.69 17.50
N ALA A 370 19.85 -12.01 18.64
CA ALA A 370 20.42 -10.69 18.90
C ALA A 370 21.96 -10.65 18.99
N THR A 371 22.63 -11.76 18.81
CA THR A 371 24.11 -11.89 18.88
C THR A 371 24.72 -12.49 17.62
N SER A 372 23.99 -12.54 16.52
CA SER A 372 24.44 -13.17 15.26
C SER A 372 25.37 -12.28 14.42
N HIS A 373 25.66 -11.03 14.84
CA HIS A 373 26.52 -10.07 14.14
C HIS A 373 27.66 -9.52 15.02
#